data_44b41704878bafc7056e1c7a77f7d7d8
#
_entry.id   44b41704878bafc7056e1c7a77f7d7d8
#
_cell.length_a   1.000
_cell.length_b   1.000
_cell.length_c   1.000
_cell.angle_alpha   90.00
_cell.angle_beta   90.00
_cell.angle_gamma   90.00
#
_symmetry.space_group_name_H-M   'P 1'
#
loop_
_entity.id
_entity.type
_entity.pdbx_description
1 polymer ?
#
loop_
_entity_poly.entity_id
_entity_poly.type
_entity_poly.pdbx_seq_one_letter_code
_entity_poly.pdbx_strand_id
1 'polypeptide(L)'
;SRQSDFIVYSVEAGNIHSVVKEYGPSTKVGAIVAGQTSVKAPEREAFETYLPSDVYIVSCHSLHGPHVDPRGQPLVLIQHRAPDEKMRLVERILACLESRYVYMSYDEHDTVTANTQAVTHAAFLTMGTAWAQLQAYPWATGKNPGGMETVKIYLCLRIYGAKWHVYAGLALLNPQASVQVTQFAKSATALFQLMLEGRYDALAARVMAARRSVFGWRDTEEG
;
A
#
# COMPACT_ATOMS: atom_id res chain seq x y z
N SER A 1 -8.54 -14.37 -22.47
CA SER A 1 -7.43 -15.18 -21.89
C SER A 1 -6.94 -16.31 -22.82
N ARG A 2 -7.80 -16.93 -23.64
CA ARG A 2 -7.42 -18.10 -24.48
C ARG A 2 -6.34 -17.84 -25.53
N GLN A 3 -6.09 -16.59 -25.92
CA GLN A 3 -5.16 -16.23 -27.00
C GLN A 3 -3.96 -15.41 -26.52
N SER A 4 -3.95 -15.01 -25.25
CA SER A 4 -2.92 -14.13 -24.70
C SER A 4 -1.81 -14.95 -24.04
N ASP A 5 -0.56 -14.61 -24.34
CA ASP A 5 0.62 -15.20 -23.72
C ASP A 5 1.01 -14.54 -22.40
N PHE A 6 0.60 -13.27 -22.20
CA PHE A 6 0.77 -12.51 -20.98
C PHE A 6 -0.53 -11.80 -20.61
N ILE A 7 -1.00 -12.00 -19.40
CA ILE A 7 -2.29 -11.48 -18.89
C ILE A 7 -2.04 -10.75 -17.58
N VAL A 8 -2.53 -9.53 -17.47
CA VAL A 8 -2.49 -8.75 -16.23
C VAL A 8 -3.91 -8.54 -15.71
N TYR A 9 -4.22 -9.06 -14.55
CA TYR A 9 -5.46 -8.77 -13.84
C TYR A 9 -5.33 -7.44 -13.10
N SER A 10 -5.80 -6.37 -13.73
CA SER A 10 -5.80 -5.01 -13.16
C SER A 10 -7.18 -4.69 -12.60
N VAL A 11 -7.50 -5.29 -11.48
CA VAL A 11 -8.78 -5.16 -10.78
C VAL A 11 -8.55 -4.83 -9.31
N GLU A 12 -9.60 -4.35 -8.64
CA GLU A 12 -9.56 -4.10 -7.21
C GLU A 12 -9.43 -5.41 -6.43
N ALA A 13 -8.68 -5.37 -5.31
CA ALA A 13 -8.40 -6.56 -4.52
C ALA A 13 -9.67 -7.32 -4.08
N GLY A 14 -10.77 -6.61 -3.80
CA GLY A 14 -12.05 -7.22 -3.46
C GLY A 14 -12.74 -7.98 -4.60
N ASN A 15 -12.35 -7.70 -5.85
CA ASN A 15 -12.97 -8.30 -7.03
C ASN A 15 -12.11 -9.42 -7.66
N ILE A 16 -10.88 -9.59 -7.20
CA ILE A 16 -9.92 -10.49 -7.86
C ILE A 16 -10.41 -11.94 -7.92
N HIS A 17 -11.03 -12.44 -6.84
CA HIS A 17 -11.58 -13.78 -6.78
C HIS A 17 -12.64 -14.03 -7.86
N SER A 18 -13.61 -13.16 -7.98
CA SER A 18 -14.71 -13.31 -8.94
C SER A 18 -14.20 -13.26 -10.38
N VAL A 19 -13.28 -12.33 -10.67
CA VAL A 19 -12.73 -12.14 -12.01
C VAL A 19 -11.82 -13.31 -12.40
N VAL A 20 -10.95 -13.78 -11.51
CA VAL A 20 -10.08 -14.93 -11.81
C VAL A 20 -10.88 -16.22 -11.89
N LYS A 21 -11.92 -16.40 -11.08
CA LYS A 21 -12.85 -17.53 -11.16
C LYS A 21 -13.51 -17.59 -12.55
N GLU A 22 -13.91 -16.47 -13.10
CA GLU A 22 -14.59 -16.40 -14.40
C GLU A 22 -13.63 -16.62 -15.58
N TYR A 23 -12.50 -15.93 -15.59
CA TYR A 23 -11.59 -15.92 -16.76
C TYR A 23 -10.39 -16.84 -16.63
N GLY A 24 -9.98 -17.17 -15.41
CA GLY A 24 -8.79 -17.98 -15.12
C GLY A 24 -8.80 -19.38 -15.74
N PRO A 25 -9.89 -20.17 -15.61
CA PRO A 25 -9.94 -21.53 -16.16
C PRO A 25 -9.76 -21.62 -17.66
N SER A 26 -9.98 -20.54 -18.40
CA SER A 26 -9.80 -20.49 -19.86
C SER A 26 -8.46 -19.86 -20.28
N THR A 27 -7.50 -19.73 -19.37
CA THR A 27 -6.16 -19.21 -19.69
C THR A 27 -5.40 -20.18 -20.56
N LYS A 28 -4.68 -19.64 -21.55
CA LYS A 28 -3.86 -20.43 -22.49
C LYS A 28 -2.76 -21.19 -21.72
N VAL A 29 -2.56 -22.45 -22.08
CA VAL A 29 -1.46 -23.29 -21.59
C VAL A 29 -0.11 -22.58 -21.77
N GLY A 30 0.71 -22.53 -20.74
CA GLY A 30 2.02 -21.89 -20.75
C GLY A 30 2.01 -20.36 -20.75
N ALA A 31 0.83 -19.74 -20.67
CA ALA A 31 0.74 -18.28 -20.49
C ALA A 31 1.28 -17.84 -19.13
N ILE A 32 1.66 -16.57 -19.05
CA ILE A 32 2.07 -15.93 -17.79
C ILE A 32 0.93 -15.03 -17.32
N VAL A 33 0.53 -15.19 -16.06
CA VAL A 33 -0.48 -14.37 -15.41
C VAL A 33 0.18 -13.47 -14.35
N ALA A 34 -0.16 -12.21 -14.39
CA ALA A 34 0.21 -11.21 -13.39
C ALA A 34 -1.04 -10.57 -12.78
N GLY A 35 -0.92 -10.01 -11.60
CA GLY A 35 -1.94 -9.19 -10.96
C GLY A 35 -1.39 -7.83 -10.57
N GLN A 36 -2.23 -6.81 -10.57
CA GLN A 36 -1.89 -5.43 -10.21
C GLN A 36 -2.65 -4.98 -8.96
N THR A 37 -3.11 -5.92 -8.14
CA THR A 37 -3.84 -5.59 -6.91
C THR A 37 -2.93 -4.97 -5.85
N SER A 38 -3.48 -4.05 -5.06
CA SER A 38 -2.77 -3.37 -3.96
C SER A 38 -2.59 -4.24 -2.71
N VAL A 39 -3.28 -5.38 -2.65
CA VAL A 39 -3.16 -6.41 -1.61
C VAL A 39 -2.97 -7.75 -2.29
N LYS A 40 -1.97 -8.50 -1.88
CA LYS A 40 -1.55 -9.71 -2.59
C LYS A 40 -2.12 -11.01 -2.03
N ALA A 41 -2.53 -11.04 -0.76
CA ALA A 41 -3.12 -12.25 -0.18
C ALA A 41 -4.36 -12.76 -0.95
N PRO A 42 -5.41 -11.95 -1.25
CA PRO A 42 -6.55 -12.42 -2.04
C PRO A 42 -6.19 -12.73 -3.49
N GLU A 43 -5.22 -12.04 -4.07
CA GLU A 43 -4.76 -12.32 -5.43
C GLU A 43 -4.07 -13.69 -5.51
N ARG A 44 -3.17 -13.98 -4.57
CA ARG A 44 -2.49 -15.26 -4.46
C ARG A 44 -3.51 -16.40 -4.34
N GLU A 45 -4.45 -16.26 -3.41
CA GLU A 45 -5.50 -17.27 -3.20
C GLU A 45 -6.34 -17.51 -4.46
N ALA A 46 -6.74 -16.44 -5.15
CA ALA A 46 -7.49 -16.54 -6.40
C ALA A 46 -6.70 -17.25 -7.51
N PHE A 47 -5.42 -16.92 -7.67
CA PHE A 47 -4.54 -17.51 -8.66
C PHE A 47 -4.27 -18.99 -8.38
N GLU A 48 -4.00 -19.35 -7.13
CA GLU A 48 -3.78 -20.75 -6.72
C GLU A 48 -5.05 -21.59 -6.88
N THR A 49 -6.23 -21.01 -6.66
CA THR A 49 -7.50 -21.72 -6.71
C THR A 49 -8.03 -21.93 -8.12
N TYR A 50 -7.92 -20.92 -8.99
CA TYR A 50 -8.66 -20.92 -10.26
C TYR A 50 -7.80 -21.01 -11.52
N LEU A 51 -6.50 -20.71 -11.44
CA LEU A 51 -5.64 -20.86 -12.61
C LEU A 51 -5.21 -22.30 -12.81
N PRO A 52 -5.22 -22.81 -14.05
CA PRO A 52 -4.67 -24.12 -14.38
C PRO A 52 -3.22 -24.28 -13.92
N SER A 53 -2.81 -25.52 -13.65
CA SER A 53 -1.45 -25.82 -13.15
C SER A 53 -0.34 -25.57 -14.18
N ASP A 54 -0.68 -25.55 -15.45
CA ASP A 54 0.19 -25.29 -16.61
C ASP A 54 0.32 -23.80 -16.97
N VAL A 55 -0.23 -22.90 -16.15
CA VAL A 55 -0.11 -21.45 -16.27
C VAL A 55 0.95 -20.94 -15.29
N TYR A 56 1.84 -20.09 -15.75
CA TYR A 56 2.86 -19.45 -14.93
C TYR A 56 2.31 -18.21 -14.20
N ILE A 57 2.82 -17.93 -12.99
CA ILE A 57 2.41 -16.78 -12.20
C ILE A 57 3.64 -15.94 -11.86
N VAL A 58 3.67 -14.71 -12.39
CA VAL A 58 4.62 -13.65 -12.02
C VAL A 58 3.79 -12.40 -11.76
N SER A 59 3.49 -12.14 -10.49
CA SER A 59 2.66 -11.00 -10.11
C SER A 59 3.45 -9.69 -10.13
N CYS A 60 2.76 -8.56 -10.26
CA CYS A 60 3.36 -7.24 -10.23
C CYS A 60 2.49 -6.23 -9.47
N HIS A 61 3.08 -5.14 -8.99
CA HIS A 61 2.34 -4.02 -8.41
C HIS A 61 3.11 -2.71 -8.57
N SER A 62 2.50 -1.75 -9.26
CA SER A 62 2.98 -0.37 -9.30
C SER A 62 2.60 0.35 -8.00
N LEU A 63 3.60 0.78 -7.23
CA LEU A 63 3.36 1.44 -5.93
C LEU A 63 2.99 2.93 -6.07
N HIS A 64 2.49 3.33 -7.23
CA HIS A 64 2.10 4.70 -7.53
C HIS A 64 0.70 4.77 -8.17
N GLY A 65 0.09 5.96 -8.13
CA GLY A 65 -1.22 6.20 -8.74
C GLY A 65 -1.17 6.26 -10.28
N PRO A 66 -2.34 6.19 -10.94
CA PRO A 66 -2.44 6.07 -12.41
C PRO A 66 -1.95 7.28 -13.20
N HIS A 67 -1.79 8.43 -12.56
CA HIS A 67 -1.34 9.68 -13.20
C HIS A 67 0.14 10.03 -12.92
N VAL A 68 0.89 9.09 -12.34
CA VAL A 68 2.32 9.25 -12.07
C VAL A 68 3.10 8.63 -13.21
N ASP A 69 4.12 9.34 -13.72
CA ASP A 69 5.07 8.79 -14.68
C ASP A 69 5.76 7.57 -14.08
N PRO A 70 5.70 6.39 -14.70
CA PRO A 70 6.27 5.17 -14.14
C PRO A 70 7.79 5.15 -14.11
N ARG A 71 8.46 6.02 -14.86
CA ARG A 71 9.93 6.07 -14.97
C ARG A 71 10.60 6.30 -13.62
N GLY A 72 11.50 5.38 -13.26
CA GLY A 72 12.19 5.38 -11.97
C GLY A 72 11.32 5.04 -10.76
N GLN A 73 10.00 4.93 -10.91
CA GLN A 73 9.11 4.51 -9.81
C GLN A 73 9.28 3.02 -9.50
N PRO A 74 9.03 2.61 -8.25
CA PRO A 74 9.12 1.21 -7.90
C PRO A 74 7.99 0.41 -8.55
N LEU A 75 8.34 -0.72 -9.17
CA LEU A 75 7.44 -1.74 -9.68
C LEU A 75 7.80 -3.06 -9.00
N VAL A 76 6.91 -3.54 -8.15
CA VAL A 76 7.10 -4.83 -7.49
C VAL A 76 6.91 -5.95 -8.48
N LEU A 77 7.79 -6.94 -8.44
CA LEU A 77 7.68 -8.20 -9.17
C LEU A 77 7.76 -9.35 -8.17
N ILE A 78 6.81 -10.30 -8.28
CA ILE A 78 6.69 -11.46 -7.40
C ILE A 78 6.72 -12.72 -8.25
N GLN A 79 7.82 -13.44 -8.22
CA GLN A 79 7.95 -14.76 -8.84
C GLN A 79 7.29 -15.80 -7.96
N HIS A 80 6.18 -16.39 -8.41
CA HIS A 80 5.44 -17.37 -7.60
C HIS A 80 5.48 -18.77 -8.22
N ARG A 81 4.77 -18.99 -9.32
CA ARG A 81 4.71 -20.28 -10.04
C ARG A 81 5.31 -20.10 -11.43
N ALA A 82 6.60 -19.80 -11.51
CA ALA A 82 7.29 -19.55 -12.75
C ALA A 82 8.80 -19.85 -12.63
N PRO A 83 9.44 -20.42 -13.67
CA PRO A 83 10.89 -20.50 -13.74
C PRO A 83 11.50 -19.12 -14.05
N ASP A 84 12.80 -18.97 -13.79
CA ASP A 84 13.55 -17.72 -13.98
C ASP A 84 13.45 -17.15 -15.40
N GLU A 85 13.36 -18.00 -16.41
CA GLU A 85 13.21 -17.55 -17.80
C GLU A 85 11.90 -16.77 -18.01
N LYS A 86 10.82 -17.19 -17.33
CA LYS A 86 9.52 -16.52 -17.40
C LYS A 86 9.54 -15.22 -16.62
N MET A 87 10.22 -15.19 -15.49
CA MET A 87 10.47 -13.95 -14.74
C MET A 87 11.23 -12.94 -15.59
N ARG A 88 12.36 -13.34 -16.21
CA ARG A 88 13.12 -12.48 -17.14
C ARG A 88 12.31 -12.04 -18.36
N LEU A 89 11.36 -12.86 -18.81
CA LEU A 89 10.47 -12.46 -19.90
C LEU A 89 9.53 -11.34 -19.46
N VAL A 90 8.94 -11.43 -18.25
CA VAL A 90 8.09 -10.38 -17.68
C VAL A 90 8.88 -9.07 -17.52
N GLU A 91 10.11 -9.14 -16.99
CA GLU A 91 10.99 -7.97 -16.92
C GLU A 91 11.20 -7.29 -18.27
N ARG A 92 11.46 -8.07 -19.34
CA ARG A 92 11.59 -7.52 -20.69
C ARG A 92 10.31 -6.91 -21.23
N ILE A 93 9.16 -7.53 -20.95
CA ILE A 93 7.84 -7.00 -21.37
C ILE A 93 7.56 -5.66 -20.68
N LEU A 94 7.88 -5.55 -19.39
CA LEU A 94 7.62 -4.37 -18.60
C LEU A 94 8.74 -3.31 -18.67
N ALA A 95 9.85 -3.60 -19.37
CA ALA A 95 10.99 -2.68 -19.49
C ALA A 95 10.61 -1.33 -20.13
N CYS A 96 9.57 -1.31 -20.98
CA CYS A 96 9.06 -0.07 -21.59
C CYS A 96 8.52 0.96 -20.56
N LEU A 97 8.24 0.53 -19.32
CA LEU A 97 7.83 1.42 -18.24
C LEU A 97 9.00 2.16 -17.59
N GLU A 98 10.24 1.74 -17.86
CA GLU A 98 11.46 2.31 -17.24
C GLU A 98 11.41 2.39 -15.72
N SER A 99 10.61 1.52 -15.10
CA SER A 99 10.44 1.44 -13.65
C SER A 99 11.63 0.72 -12.99
N ARG A 100 11.87 1.03 -11.73
CA ARG A 100 12.85 0.30 -10.90
C ARG A 100 12.20 -0.94 -10.31
N TYR A 101 12.62 -2.13 -10.72
CA TYR A 101 12.09 -3.38 -10.20
C TYR A 101 12.47 -3.58 -8.73
N VAL A 102 11.49 -4.05 -7.96
CA VAL A 102 11.64 -4.44 -6.55
C VAL A 102 11.11 -5.87 -6.41
N TYR A 103 11.97 -6.79 -6.03
CA TYR A 103 11.62 -8.19 -5.88
C TYR A 103 11.24 -8.49 -4.45
N MET A 104 10.13 -9.19 -4.26
CA MET A 104 9.66 -9.63 -2.95
C MET A 104 8.67 -10.79 -3.09
N SER A 105 8.39 -11.46 -2.00
CA SER A 105 7.31 -12.44 -1.91
C SER A 105 5.95 -11.75 -1.73
N TYR A 106 4.88 -12.52 -1.82
CA TYR A 106 3.52 -12.05 -1.50
C TYR A 106 3.41 -11.54 -0.06
N ASP A 107 4.00 -12.27 0.88
CA ASP A 107 3.93 -11.94 2.31
C ASP A 107 4.76 -10.68 2.66
N GLU A 108 5.95 -10.54 2.05
CA GLU A 108 6.75 -9.31 2.18
C GLU A 108 6.03 -8.10 1.61
N HIS A 109 5.39 -8.24 0.42
CA HIS A 109 4.60 -7.18 -0.17
C HIS A 109 3.50 -6.71 0.77
N ASP A 110 2.69 -7.63 1.30
CA ASP A 110 1.57 -7.28 2.18
C ASP A 110 2.05 -6.71 3.52
N THR A 111 3.20 -7.16 4.03
CA THR A 111 3.84 -6.57 5.21
C THR A 111 4.28 -5.12 4.94
N VAL A 112 4.95 -4.86 3.82
CA VAL A 112 5.41 -3.52 3.45
C VAL A 112 4.23 -2.58 3.21
N THR A 113 3.20 -3.03 2.48
CA THR A 113 2.03 -2.20 2.18
C THR A 113 1.14 -1.95 3.41
N ALA A 114 1.07 -2.87 4.36
CA ALA A 114 0.43 -2.65 5.65
C ALA A 114 1.15 -1.55 6.45
N ASN A 115 2.47 -1.63 6.53
CA ASN A 115 3.30 -0.68 7.29
C ASN A 115 3.30 0.73 6.69
N THR A 116 3.25 0.82 5.37
CA THR A 116 3.34 2.10 4.66
C THR A 116 1.97 2.62 4.26
N GLN A 117 1.30 1.95 3.32
CA GLN A 117 0.06 2.45 2.72
C GLN A 117 -1.14 2.39 3.68
N ALA A 118 -1.38 1.26 4.34
CA ALA A 118 -2.57 1.12 5.18
C ALA A 118 -2.54 2.09 6.38
N VAL A 119 -1.40 2.23 7.06
CA VAL A 119 -1.23 3.17 8.18
C VAL A 119 -1.34 4.62 7.72
N THR A 120 -0.71 4.97 6.59
CA THR A 120 -0.79 6.32 6.02
C THR A 120 -2.24 6.69 5.68
N HIS A 121 -2.97 5.79 5.01
CA HIS A 121 -4.36 6.06 4.69
C HIS A 121 -5.23 6.16 5.95
N ALA A 122 -5.05 5.28 6.93
CA ALA A 122 -5.77 5.34 8.20
C ALA A 122 -5.55 6.69 8.92
N ALA A 123 -4.31 7.18 8.96
CA ALA A 123 -3.96 8.44 9.59
C ALA A 123 -4.68 9.64 8.92
N PHE A 124 -4.62 9.74 7.60
CA PHE A 124 -5.25 10.84 6.87
C PHE A 124 -6.77 10.73 6.80
N LEU A 125 -7.34 9.52 6.73
CA LEU A 125 -8.79 9.33 6.85
C LEU A 125 -9.30 9.74 8.24
N THR A 126 -8.58 9.38 9.30
CA THR A 126 -8.91 9.80 10.67
C THR A 126 -8.85 11.33 10.81
N MET A 127 -7.83 11.97 10.23
CA MET A 127 -7.71 13.43 10.24
C MET A 127 -8.88 14.12 9.53
N GLY A 128 -9.23 13.66 8.33
CA GLY A 128 -10.36 14.22 7.58
C GLY A 128 -11.72 13.99 8.25
N THR A 129 -11.93 12.82 8.88
CA THR A 129 -13.15 12.57 9.67
C THR A 129 -13.23 13.48 10.89
N ALA A 130 -12.11 13.76 11.56
CA ALA A 130 -12.08 14.71 12.68
C ALA A 130 -12.44 16.14 12.23
N TRP A 131 -11.90 16.60 11.10
CA TRP A 131 -12.29 17.90 10.52
C TRP A 131 -13.77 17.95 10.15
N ALA A 132 -14.32 16.88 9.59
CA ALA A 132 -15.73 16.81 9.23
C ALA A 132 -16.64 16.85 10.47
N GLN A 133 -16.30 16.14 11.54
CA GLN A 133 -17.06 16.13 12.79
C GLN A 133 -17.06 17.50 13.49
N LEU A 134 -15.93 18.19 13.48
CA LEU A 134 -15.79 19.53 14.07
C LEU A 134 -16.26 20.65 13.14
N GLN A 135 -16.58 20.34 11.86
CA GLN A 135 -16.82 21.31 10.80
C GLN A 135 -15.73 22.40 10.69
N ALA A 136 -14.51 22.03 11.05
CA ALA A 136 -13.34 22.91 11.10
C ALA A 136 -12.32 22.49 10.03
N TYR A 137 -12.37 23.16 8.90
CA TYR A 137 -11.52 22.85 7.75
C TYR A 137 -10.34 23.82 7.67
N PRO A 138 -9.08 23.35 7.67
CA PRO A 138 -7.90 24.23 7.66
C PRO A 138 -7.83 25.23 6.50
N TRP A 139 -8.43 24.88 5.36
CA TRP A 139 -8.45 25.73 4.15
C TRP A 139 -9.59 26.75 4.13
N ALA A 140 -10.62 26.62 4.99
CA ALA A 140 -11.81 27.46 4.93
C ALA A 140 -11.55 28.90 5.40
N THR A 141 -10.51 29.12 6.19
CA THR A 141 -10.21 30.45 6.74
C THR A 141 -9.41 31.36 5.79
N GLY A 142 -8.94 30.84 4.66
CA GLY A 142 -8.01 31.55 3.78
C GLY A 142 -6.63 31.86 4.37
N LYS A 143 -6.38 31.42 5.62
CA LYS A 143 -5.15 31.64 6.38
C LYS A 143 -4.32 30.36 6.44
N ASN A 144 -3.98 29.80 5.28
CA ASN A 144 -3.11 28.62 5.25
C ASN A 144 -1.71 29.01 5.76
N PRO A 145 -1.23 28.37 6.82
CA PRO A 145 0.08 28.72 7.43
C PRO A 145 1.29 28.38 6.56
N GLY A 146 1.11 27.65 5.45
CA GLY A 146 2.22 27.23 4.59
C GLY A 146 3.00 26.02 5.12
N GLY A 147 4.14 25.72 4.49
CA GLY A 147 5.06 24.68 4.91
C GLY A 147 4.43 23.28 5.02
N MET A 148 4.79 22.56 6.06
CA MET A 148 4.33 21.19 6.31
C MET A 148 2.79 21.09 6.45
N GLU A 149 2.14 22.12 6.95
CA GLU A 149 0.68 22.15 7.09
C GLU A 149 -0.03 22.10 5.72
N THR A 150 0.52 22.80 4.73
CA THR A 150 0.04 22.73 3.35
C THR A 150 0.19 21.33 2.77
N VAL A 151 1.34 20.69 2.95
CA VAL A 151 1.61 19.33 2.49
C VAL A 151 0.63 18.34 3.12
N LYS A 152 0.41 18.43 4.43
CA LYS A 152 -0.58 17.62 5.17
C LYS A 152 -1.99 17.75 4.59
N ILE A 153 -2.44 18.99 4.32
CA ILE A 153 -3.76 19.25 3.74
C ILE A 153 -3.87 18.61 2.35
N TYR A 154 -2.89 18.83 1.47
CA TYR A 154 -2.91 18.24 0.13
C TYR A 154 -2.90 16.71 0.15
N LEU A 155 -2.14 16.08 1.03
CA LEU A 155 -2.13 14.62 1.18
C LEU A 155 -3.50 14.10 1.65
N CYS A 156 -4.12 14.77 2.63
CA CYS A 156 -5.45 14.43 3.09
C CYS A 156 -6.49 14.56 1.97
N LEU A 157 -6.51 15.69 1.27
CA LEU A 157 -7.44 15.93 0.15
C LEU A 157 -7.23 14.93 -0.99
N ARG A 158 -5.97 14.59 -1.32
CA ARG A 158 -5.65 13.57 -2.32
C ARG A 158 -6.24 12.20 -1.94
N ILE A 159 -6.13 11.81 -0.66
CA ILE A 159 -6.68 10.54 -0.17
C ILE A 159 -8.21 10.57 -0.27
N TYR A 160 -8.86 11.62 0.22
CA TYR A 160 -10.32 11.73 0.13
C TYR A 160 -10.85 11.87 -1.32
N GLY A 161 -10.04 12.36 -2.24
CA GLY A 161 -10.36 12.43 -3.66
C GLY A 161 -10.23 11.10 -4.42
N ALA A 162 -9.63 10.09 -3.82
CA ALA A 162 -9.50 8.77 -4.44
C ALA A 162 -10.68 7.86 -4.08
N LYS A 163 -10.75 6.71 -4.75
CA LYS A 163 -11.83 5.75 -4.55
C LYS A 163 -11.70 5.07 -3.17
N TRP A 164 -12.71 5.22 -2.31
CA TRP A 164 -12.70 4.72 -0.91
C TRP A 164 -12.44 3.21 -0.80
N HIS A 165 -12.88 2.41 -1.76
CA HIS A 165 -12.72 0.96 -1.71
C HIS A 165 -11.27 0.48 -1.89
N VAL A 166 -10.39 1.32 -2.45
CA VAL A 166 -8.94 1.03 -2.45
C VAL A 166 -8.41 1.02 -1.02
N TYR A 167 -8.83 1.97 -0.21
CA TYR A 167 -8.43 2.05 1.22
C TYR A 167 -9.07 0.96 2.05
N ALA A 168 -10.36 0.67 1.78
CA ALA A 168 -11.04 -0.45 2.42
C ALA A 168 -10.34 -1.79 2.09
N GLY A 169 -9.94 -2.01 0.84
CA GLY A 169 -9.17 -3.18 0.44
C GLY A 169 -7.85 -3.30 1.22
N LEU A 170 -7.05 -2.23 1.27
CA LEU A 170 -5.80 -2.21 2.02
C LEU A 170 -5.97 -2.48 3.52
N ALA A 171 -7.04 -1.96 4.12
CA ALA A 171 -7.28 -2.10 5.56
C ALA A 171 -7.91 -3.45 5.94
N LEU A 172 -8.82 -3.99 5.10
CA LEU A 172 -9.65 -5.13 5.44
C LEU A 172 -9.16 -6.46 4.84
N LEU A 173 -8.51 -6.41 3.67
CA LEU A 173 -8.07 -7.60 2.94
C LEU A 173 -6.59 -7.92 3.14
N ASN A 174 -5.79 -6.95 3.61
CA ASN A 174 -4.40 -7.21 3.94
C ASN A 174 -4.32 -7.80 5.36
N PRO A 175 -3.85 -9.05 5.51
CA PRO A 175 -3.81 -9.72 6.82
C PRO A 175 -2.89 -9.03 7.82
N GLN A 176 -1.90 -8.25 7.36
CA GLN A 176 -0.98 -7.51 8.23
C GLN A 176 -1.51 -6.12 8.63
N ALA A 177 -2.51 -5.58 7.93
CA ALA A 177 -3.01 -4.22 8.18
C ALA A 177 -3.61 -4.05 9.57
N SER A 178 -4.35 -5.04 10.07
CA SER A 178 -4.98 -4.96 11.39
C SER A 178 -3.97 -4.76 12.53
N VAL A 179 -2.82 -5.42 12.45
CA VAL A 179 -1.73 -5.29 13.43
C VAL A 179 -1.16 -3.88 13.39
N GLN A 180 -0.80 -3.40 12.20
CA GLN A 180 -0.15 -2.10 12.03
C GLN A 180 -1.08 -0.93 12.35
N VAL A 181 -2.31 -0.95 11.86
CA VAL A 181 -3.31 0.10 12.12
C VAL A 181 -3.71 0.12 13.61
N THR A 182 -3.84 -1.06 14.25
CA THR A 182 -4.10 -1.15 15.69
C THR A 182 -2.95 -0.54 16.50
N GLN A 183 -1.70 -0.84 16.15
CA GLN A 183 -0.55 -0.28 16.85
C GLN A 183 -0.46 1.24 16.67
N PHE A 184 -0.73 1.73 15.46
CA PHE A 184 -0.83 3.18 15.20
C PHE A 184 -1.90 3.85 16.08
N ALA A 185 -3.11 3.29 16.12
CA ALA A 185 -4.22 3.82 16.91
C ALA A 185 -3.89 3.84 18.42
N LYS A 186 -3.31 2.75 18.96
CA LYS A 186 -2.85 2.68 20.36
C LYS A 186 -1.79 3.75 20.66
N SER A 187 -0.83 3.92 19.76
CA SER A 187 0.23 4.92 19.93
C SER A 187 -0.31 6.34 19.87
N ALA A 188 -1.22 6.64 18.95
CA ALA A 188 -1.90 7.92 18.85
C ALA A 188 -2.70 8.23 20.13
N THR A 189 -3.53 7.30 20.59
CA THR A 189 -4.32 7.47 21.82
C THR A 189 -3.43 7.75 23.02
N ALA A 190 -2.35 6.99 23.19
CA ALA A 190 -1.44 7.16 24.31
C ALA A 190 -0.70 8.50 24.30
N LEU A 191 -0.32 9.01 23.12
CA LEU A 191 0.28 10.35 23.00
C LEU A 191 -0.73 11.45 23.28
N PHE A 192 -1.92 11.37 22.69
CA PHE A 192 -2.97 12.36 22.89
C PHE A 192 -3.44 12.43 24.35
N GLN A 193 -3.52 11.30 25.03
CA GLN A 193 -3.84 11.28 26.46
C GLN A 193 -2.82 12.07 27.29
N LEU A 194 -1.51 11.88 27.07
CA LEU A 194 -0.46 12.65 27.74
C LEU A 194 -0.57 14.15 27.46
N MET A 195 -0.93 14.52 26.23
CA MET A 195 -1.15 15.93 25.85
C MET A 195 -2.37 16.52 26.55
N LEU A 196 -3.49 15.80 26.60
CA LEU A 196 -4.72 16.25 27.27
C LEU A 196 -4.55 16.38 28.79
N GLU A 197 -3.75 15.49 29.41
CA GLU A 197 -3.45 15.53 30.86
C GLU A 197 -2.34 16.55 31.22
N GLY A 198 -1.74 17.21 30.23
CA GLY A 198 -0.64 18.16 30.47
C GLY A 198 0.64 17.52 31.00
N ARG A 199 0.88 16.23 30.75
CA ARG A 199 2.01 15.46 31.30
C ARG A 199 3.27 15.65 30.47
N TYR A 200 3.84 16.84 30.55
CA TYR A 200 4.97 17.26 29.71
C TYR A 200 6.16 16.29 29.76
N ASP A 201 6.65 15.94 30.95
CA ASP A 201 7.83 15.10 31.11
C ASP A 201 7.61 13.67 30.55
N ALA A 202 6.43 13.12 30.79
CA ALA A 202 6.07 11.80 30.28
C ALA A 202 5.95 11.81 28.73
N LEU A 203 5.39 12.87 28.16
CA LEU A 203 5.32 13.07 26.72
C LEU A 203 6.73 13.21 26.13
N ALA A 204 7.57 14.06 26.71
CA ALA A 204 8.95 14.24 26.28
C ALA A 204 9.73 12.92 26.30
N ALA A 205 9.67 12.18 27.42
CA ALA A 205 10.33 10.89 27.57
C ALA A 205 9.89 9.89 26.47
N ARG A 206 8.59 9.83 26.16
CA ARG A 206 8.05 8.94 25.13
C ARG A 206 8.50 9.33 23.72
N VAL A 207 8.47 10.62 23.40
CA VAL A 207 8.92 11.14 22.10
C VAL A 207 10.43 10.89 21.92
N MET A 208 11.23 11.16 22.94
CA MET A 208 12.68 10.93 22.88
C MET A 208 13.05 9.44 22.79
N ALA A 209 12.29 8.56 23.42
CA ALA A 209 12.47 7.11 23.25
C ALA A 209 12.17 6.68 21.82
N ALA A 210 11.08 7.18 21.21
CA ALA A 210 10.75 6.92 19.83
C ALA A 210 11.79 7.49 18.86
N ARG A 211 12.29 8.72 19.11
CA ARG A 211 13.36 9.35 18.33
C ARG A 211 14.62 8.46 18.28
N ARG A 212 15.08 7.96 19.42
CA ARG A 212 16.24 7.04 19.46
C ARG A 212 16.00 5.77 18.67
N SER A 213 14.79 5.23 18.66
CA SER A 213 14.44 4.04 17.88
C SER A 213 14.39 4.32 16.37
N VAL A 214 13.78 5.46 15.98
CA VAL A 214 13.59 5.84 14.56
C VAL A 214 14.90 6.19 13.87
N PHE A 215 15.78 6.94 14.54
CA PHE A 215 17.05 7.38 13.95
C PHE A 215 18.25 6.49 14.35
N GLY A 216 18.05 5.52 15.22
CA GLY A 216 19.08 4.68 15.77
C GLY A 216 19.99 5.45 16.76
N TRP A 217 21.16 4.92 17.03
CA TRP A 217 22.13 5.44 18.00
C TRP A 217 22.91 6.68 17.52
N ARG A 218 22.66 7.15 16.29
CA ARG A 218 23.43 8.27 15.67
C ARG A 218 23.08 9.65 16.24
N ASP A 219 22.01 9.76 17.03
CA ASP A 219 21.42 11.05 17.40
C ASP A 219 21.71 11.50 18.83
N THR A 220 22.79 11.07 19.43
CA THR A 220 22.98 11.35 20.87
C THR A 220 23.72 12.64 21.20
N GLU A 221 24.23 13.39 20.24
CA GLU A 221 25.14 14.51 20.57
C GLU A 221 24.83 15.89 20.00
N GLU A 222 23.73 16.08 19.24
CA GLU A 222 23.35 17.43 18.74
C GLU A 222 21.86 17.71 18.99
N GLY A 223 21.56 18.29 20.14
CA GLY A 223 20.24 18.81 20.50
C GLY A 223 20.31 19.98 21.40
#